data_591e6fa48a548210ba0e84e5c083e19e
#
_entry.id   591e6fa48a548210ba0e84e5c083e19e
#
_cell.length_a   1.000
_cell.length_b   1.000
_cell.length_c   1.000
_cell.angle_alpha   90.00
_cell.angle_beta   90.00
_cell.angle_gamma   90.00
#
_symmetry.space_group_name_H-M   'P 1'
#
loop_
_entity.id
_entity.type
_entity.pdbx_description
1 polymer ?
#
loop_
_entity_poly.entity_id
_entity_poly.type
_entity_poly.pdbx_seq_one_letter_code
_entity_poly.pdbx_strand_id
1 'polypeptide(L)'
;MFVSILRQGDFLIASIHTALDDTELLRFQEDLVTQIGTSRARGIVIDVAALDVLDSFASSALRDLAQMARLRGAATVIVGIQPDVAFAIVRLGMDLDIRSALGLEEGLAYLEAVTGGHRAGGSDLGVLRSADL
;
A
#
# COMPACT_ATOMS: atom_id res chain seq x y z
N MET A 1 19.36 4.14 -3.03
CA MET A 1 18.15 3.33 -3.18
C MET A 1 16.93 4.19 -3.03
N PHE A 2 16.04 4.17 -3.99
CA PHE A 2 14.85 5.04 -3.98
C PHE A 2 13.67 4.42 -3.26
N VAL A 3 13.60 3.10 -3.24
CA VAL A 3 12.47 2.36 -2.67
C VAL A 3 13.01 1.18 -1.89
N SER A 4 12.38 0.89 -0.76
CA SER A 4 12.62 -0.37 -0.05
C SER A 4 11.30 -1.11 0.09
N ILE A 5 11.34 -2.42 -0.09
CA ILE A 5 10.16 -3.28 0.06
C ILE A 5 10.51 -4.34 1.09
N LEU A 6 9.76 -4.36 2.17
CA LEU A 6 9.94 -5.31 3.27
C LEU A 6 8.69 -6.15 3.42
N ARG A 7 8.88 -7.38 3.84
CA ARG A 7 7.75 -8.24 4.17
C ARG A 7 7.54 -8.26 5.67
N GLN A 8 6.28 -8.13 6.08
CA GLN A 8 5.88 -8.27 7.46
C GLN A 8 4.62 -9.13 7.52
N GLY A 9 4.79 -10.39 7.89
CA GLY A 9 3.68 -11.34 7.89
C GLY A 9 3.12 -11.52 6.49
N ASP A 10 1.83 -11.27 6.34
CA ASP A 10 1.13 -11.37 5.05
C ASP A 10 1.14 -10.07 4.27
N PHE A 11 1.89 -9.06 4.72
CA PHE A 11 1.87 -7.73 4.12
C PHE A 11 3.24 -7.34 3.62
N LEU A 12 3.24 -6.49 2.58
CA LEU A 12 4.46 -5.85 2.09
C LEU A 12 4.41 -4.39 2.49
N ILE A 13 5.55 -3.85 2.89
CA ILE A 13 5.70 -2.44 3.22
C ILE A 13 6.67 -1.85 2.22
N ALA A 14 6.16 -0.99 1.36
CA ALA A 14 6.94 -0.32 0.32
C ALA A 14 7.14 1.13 0.72
N SER A 15 8.37 1.52 0.99
CA SER A 15 8.70 2.89 1.37
C SER A 15 9.40 3.58 0.21
N ILE A 16 8.86 4.71 -0.22
CA ILE A 16 9.44 5.52 -1.29
C ILE A 16 10.24 6.62 -0.61
N HIS A 17 11.57 6.58 -0.75
CA HIS A 17 12.47 7.44 0.00
C HIS A 17 12.76 8.77 -0.68
N THR A 18 12.50 8.87 -1.98
CA THR A 18 12.70 10.09 -2.75
C THR A 18 11.73 10.10 -3.92
N ALA A 19 11.49 11.28 -4.49
CA ALA A 19 10.60 11.38 -5.64
C ALA A 19 11.14 10.53 -6.80
N LEU A 20 10.26 9.78 -7.42
CA LEU A 20 10.59 8.91 -8.53
C LEU A 20 10.17 9.58 -9.84
N ASP A 21 10.99 9.44 -10.89
CA ASP A 21 10.56 9.88 -12.22
C ASP A 21 9.54 8.86 -12.78
N ASP A 22 8.99 9.18 -13.95
CA ASP A 22 7.92 8.37 -14.54
C ASP A 22 8.37 6.93 -14.80
N THR A 23 9.60 6.76 -15.30
CA THR A 23 10.15 5.42 -15.56
C THR A 23 10.35 4.64 -14.28
N GLU A 24 10.84 5.30 -13.25
CA GLU A 24 11.05 4.67 -11.95
C GLU A 24 9.72 4.27 -11.31
N LEU A 25 8.68 5.10 -11.47
CA LEU A 25 7.35 4.78 -10.96
C LEU A 25 6.77 3.54 -11.64
N LEU A 26 6.92 3.43 -12.95
CA LEU A 26 6.43 2.26 -13.67
C LEU A 26 7.20 0.99 -13.27
N ARG A 27 8.49 1.12 -13.05
CA ARG A 27 9.29 0.00 -12.57
C ARG A 27 8.86 -0.41 -11.16
N PHE A 28 8.58 0.56 -10.31
CA PHE A 28 8.09 0.29 -8.98
C PHE A 28 6.77 -0.49 -9.02
N GLN A 29 5.85 -0.09 -9.90
CA GLN A 29 4.60 -0.84 -10.09
C GLN A 29 4.87 -2.30 -10.44
N GLU A 30 5.74 -2.53 -11.43
CA GLU A 30 6.03 -3.88 -11.89
C GLU A 30 6.67 -4.73 -10.79
N ASP A 31 7.64 -4.16 -10.09
CA ASP A 31 8.34 -4.87 -9.02
C ASP A 31 7.37 -5.25 -7.90
N LEU A 32 6.52 -4.33 -7.51
CA LEU A 32 5.63 -4.56 -6.39
C LEU A 32 4.55 -5.58 -6.75
N VAL A 33 3.98 -5.48 -7.94
CA VAL A 33 2.98 -6.44 -8.41
C VAL A 33 3.59 -7.85 -8.50
N THR A 34 4.82 -7.95 -8.98
CA THR A 34 5.53 -9.23 -9.03
C THR A 34 5.73 -9.80 -7.62
N GLN A 35 6.14 -8.96 -6.68
CA GLN A 35 6.36 -9.42 -5.31
C GLN A 35 5.06 -9.84 -4.62
N ILE A 36 3.96 -9.17 -4.92
CA ILE A 36 2.66 -9.60 -4.41
C ILE A 36 2.37 -11.04 -4.84
N GLY A 37 2.61 -11.35 -6.11
CA GLY A 37 2.38 -12.69 -6.62
C GLY A 37 3.31 -13.74 -6.01
N THR A 38 4.61 -13.45 -5.94
CA THR A 38 5.59 -14.42 -5.44
C THR A 38 5.47 -14.65 -3.94
N SER A 39 5.15 -13.61 -3.17
CA SER A 39 5.04 -13.72 -1.72
C SER A 39 3.62 -14.04 -1.26
N ARG A 40 2.66 -14.00 -2.18
CA ARG A 40 1.22 -14.16 -1.87
C ARG A 40 0.79 -13.17 -0.80
N ALA A 41 1.25 -11.95 -0.92
CA ALA A 41 0.90 -10.91 0.03
C ALA A 41 -0.60 -10.60 -0.04
N ARG A 42 -1.21 -10.37 1.10
CA ARG A 42 -2.63 -10.05 1.20
C ARG A 42 -2.87 -8.55 1.33
N GLY A 43 -1.83 -7.79 1.55
CA GLY A 43 -1.94 -6.35 1.66
C GLY A 43 -0.60 -5.66 1.44
N ILE A 44 -0.68 -4.38 1.10
CA ILE A 44 0.48 -3.54 0.87
C ILE A 44 0.29 -2.23 1.61
N VAL A 45 1.34 -1.80 2.30
CA VAL A 45 1.45 -0.43 2.81
C VAL A 45 2.40 0.31 1.87
N ILE A 46 1.97 1.45 1.36
CA ILE A 46 2.84 2.34 0.59
C ILE A 46 3.12 3.56 1.46
N ASP A 47 4.37 3.70 1.88
CA ASP A 47 4.79 4.78 2.77
C ASP A 47 5.39 5.90 1.94
N VAL A 48 4.74 7.06 1.95
CA VAL A 48 5.17 8.23 1.19
C VAL A 48 5.59 9.38 2.11
N ALA A 49 5.92 9.09 3.36
CA ALA A 49 6.27 10.13 4.32
C ALA A 49 7.48 10.98 3.91
N ALA A 50 8.37 10.41 3.11
CA ALA A 50 9.55 11.12 2.63
C ALA A 50 9.27 12.00 1.41
N LEU A 51 8.07 11.95 0.83
CA LEU A 51 7.74 12.71 -0.38
C LEU A 51 7.06 14.02 0.00
N ASP A 52 7.61 15.12 -0.49
CA ASP A 52 7.00 16.45 -0.34
C ASP A 52 6.26 16.89 -1.59
N VAL A 53 6.25 16.06 -2.64
CA VAL A 53 5.51 16.30 -3.89
C VAL A 53 4.94 14.98 -4.38
N LEU A 54 3.69 15.02 -4.81
CA LEU A 54 3.04 13.89 -5.46
C LEU A 54 2.23 14.45 -6.62
N ASP A 55 2.81 14.44 -7.81
CA ASP A 55 2.18 15.02 -8.98
C ASP A 55 1.08 14.12 -9.54
N SER A 56 0.43 14.57 -10.61
CA SER A 56 -0.71 13.84 -11.16
C SER A 56 -0.30 12.50 -11.76
N PHE A 57 0.89 12.41 -12.36
CA PHE A 57 1.38 11.14 -12.89
C PHE A 57 1.63 10.15 -11.74
N ALA A 58 2.29 10.59 -10.68
CA ALA A 58 2.57 9.74 -9.52
C ALA A 58 1.27 9.29 -8.85
N SER A 59 0.32 10.21 -8.71
CA SER A 59 -0.98 9.87 -8.13
C SER A 59 -1.72 8.81 -8.95
N SER A 60 -1.72 8.95 -10.28
CA SER A 60 -2.31 7.96 -11.18
C SER A 60 -1.58 6.62 -11.09
N ALA A 61 -0.25 6.66 -11.04
CA ALA A 61 0.55 5.44 -10.98
C ALA A 61 0.26 4.66 -9.68
N LEU A 62 0.10 5.36 -8.57
CA LEU A 62 -0.23 4.72 -7.29
C LEU A 62 -1.66 4.17 -7.31
N ARG A 63 -2.60 4.90 -7.89
CA ARG A 63 -3.98 4.42 -8.02
C ARG A 63 -4.04 3.16 -8.88
N ASP A 64 -3.34 3.16 -10.01
CA ASP A 64 -3.28 1.99 -10.89
C ASP A 64 -2.64 0.80 -10.18
N LEU A 65 -1.59 1.05 -9.39
CA LEU A 65 -0.95 0.01 -8.61
C LEU A 65 -1.93 -0.63 -7.63
N ALA A 66 -2.75 0.19 -6.94
CA ALA A 66 -3.74 -0.34 -6.01
C ALA A 66 -4.77 -1.22 -6.72
N GLN A 67 -5.16 -0.84 -7.94
CA GLN A 67 -6.08 -1.66 -8.73
C GLN A 67 -5.45 -2.98 -9.17
N MET A 68 -4.19 -2.93 -9.62
CA MET A 68 -3.46 -4.13 -9.99
C MET A 68 -3.28 -5.06 -8.78
N ALA A 69 -2.98 -4.49 -7.62
CA ALA A 69 -2.84 -5.25 -6.40
C ALA A 69 -4.14 -5.96 -6.04
N ARG A 70 -5.26 -5.25 -6.17
CA ARG A 70 -6.57 -5.84 -5.88
C ARG A 70 -6.85 -7.05 -6.76
N LEU A 71 -6.50 -6.95 -8.05
CA LEU A 71 -6.66 -8.06 -8.98
C LEU A 71 -5.79 -9.26 -8.61
N ARG A 72 -4.73 -9.03 -7.84
CA ARG A 72 -3.86 -10.09 -7.33
C ARG A 72 -4.20 -10.51 -5.90
N GLY A 73 -5.32 -10.00 -5.38
CA GLY A 73 -5.80 -10.40 -4.06
C GLY A 73 -5.23 -9.61 -2.90
N ALA A 74 -4.64 -8.45 -3.15
CA ALA A 74 -4.02 -7.65 -2.09
C ALA A 74 -4.74 -6.31 -1.93
N ALA A 75 -5.00 -5.92 -0.69
CA ALA A 75 -5.53 -4.60 -0.36
C ALA A 75 -4.38 -3.61 -0.23
N THR A 76 -4.63 -2.34 -0.52
CA THR A 76 -3.60 -1.30 -0.46
C THR A 76 -4.00 -0.20 0.50
N VAL A 77 -3.04 0.28 1.29
CA VAL A 77 -3.19 1.48 2.10
C VAL A 77 -1.96 2.35 1.91
N ILE A 78 -2.18 3.66 1.76
CA ILE A 78 -1.09 4.61 1.66
C ILE A 78 -0.96 5.32 3.02
N VAL A 79 0.27 5.51 3.50
CA VAL A 79 0.49 6.12 4.80
C VAL A 79 1.50 7.26 4.70
N GLY A 80 1.38 8.21 5.60
CA GLY A 80 2.36 9.28 5.76
C GLY A 80 2.24 10.41 4.76
N ILE A 81 1.07 10.61 4.13
CA ILE A 81 0.90 11.73 3.21
C ILE A 81 1.12 13.04 3.98
N GLN A 82 2.12 13.82 3.56
CA GLN A 82 2.41 15.10 4.20
C GLN A 82 1.26 16.08 3.99
N PRO A 83 1.02 17.00 4.94
CA PRO A 83 -0.10 17.94 4.83
C PRO A 83 -0.11 18.74 3.53
N ASP A 84 1.05 19.25 3.09
CA ASP A 84 1.15 20.03 1.85
C ASP A 84 0.78 19.17 0.63
N VAL A 85 1.14 17.90 0.65
CA VAL A 85 0.80 16.96 -0.42
C VAL A 85 -0.70 16.71 -0.40
N ALA A 86 -1.29 16.53 0.78
CA ALA A 86 -2.73 16.32 0.91
C ALA A 86 -3.52 17.51 0.38
N PHE A 87 -3.09 18.74 0.72
CA PHE A 87 -3.72 19.95 0.19
C PHE A 87 -3.65 20.00 -1.33
N ALA A 88 -2.48 19.67 -1.90
CA ALA A 88 -2.31 19.69 -3.36
C ALA A 88 -3.22 18.69 -4.04
N ILE A 89 -3.34 17.48 -3.50
CA ILE A 89 -4.22 16.45 -4.05
C ILE A 89 -5.65 16.96 -4.12
N VAL A 90 -6.14 17.52 -3.01
CA VAL A 90 -7.53 17.99 -2.92
C VAL A 90 -7.75 19.19 -3.87
N ARG A 91 -6.82 20.16 -3.87
CA ARG A 91 -6.98 21.37 -4.67
C ARG A 91 -6.91 21.12 -6.16
N LEU A 92 -6.11 20.12 -6.57
CA LEU A 92 -5.99 19.78 -7.99
C LEU A 92 -7.08 18.83 -8.45
N GLY A 93 -7.98 18.46 -7.55
CA GLY A 93 -9.07 17.55 -7.89
C GLY A 93 -8.61 16.14 -8.20
N MET A 94 -7.42 15.76 -7.76
CA MET A 94 -6.92 14.41 -7.98
C MET A 94 -7.60 13.45 -7.02
N ASP A 95 -7.93 12.27 -7.51
CA ASP A 95 -8.54 11.24 -6.71
C ASP A 95 -7.60 10.04 -6.66
N LEU A 96 -7.00 9.80 -5.52
CA LEU A 96 -6.14 8.63 -5.36
C LEU A 96 -6.94 7.34 -5.35
N ASP A 97 -8.17 7.40 -4.86
CA ASP A 97 -9.02 6.22 -4.72
C ASP A 97 -8.29 5.08 -4.00
N ILE A 98 -7.49 5.45 -2.99
CA ILE A 98 -6.74 4.52 -2.16
C ILE A 98 -7.01 4.89 -0.72
N ARG A 99 -7.25 3.89 0.11
CA ARG A 99 -7.38 4.13 1.54
C ARG A 99 -6.09 4.72 2.09
N SER A 100 -6.20 5.74 2.93
CA SER A 100 -5.05 6.36 3.55
C SER A 100 -5.11 6.27 5.07
N ALA A 101 -3.95 6.30 5.70
CA ALA A 101 -3.83 6.33 7.15
C ALA A 101 -2.66 7.25 7.51
N LEU A 102 -2.62 7.70 8.76
CA LEU A 102 -1.60 8.65 9.19
C LEU A 102 -0.22 8.05 9.22
N GLY A 103 -0.10 6.80 9.66
CA GLY A 103 1.20 6.17 9.78
C GLY A 103 1.13 4.68 9.57
N LEU A 104 2.30 4.04 9.69
CA LEU A 104 2.45 2.62 9.43
C LEU A 104 1.55 1.77 10.34
N GLU A 105 1.48 2.12 11.61
CA GLU A 105 0.72 1.35 12.58
C GLU A 105 -0.76 1.31 12.22
N GLU A 106 -1.33 2.46 11.92
CA GLU A 106 -2.73 2.56 11.51
C GLU A 106 -2.96 1.86 10.18
N GLY A 107 -2.01 1.95 9.26
CA GLY A 107 -2.09 1.27 7.98
C GLY A 107 -2.13 -0.25 8.13
N LEU A 108 -1.27 -0.79 8.99
CA LEU A 108 -1.25 -2.22 9.25
C LEU A 108 -2.54 -2.67 9.94
N ALA A 109 -3.05 -1.87 10.88
CA ALA A 109 -4.31 -2.18 11.54
C ALA A 109 -5.47 -2.24 10.54
N TYR A 110 -5.49 -1.31 9.60
CA TYR A 110 -6.50 -1.31 8.53
C TYR A 110 -6.40 -2.60 7.70
N LEU A 111 -5.19 -2.98 7.28
CA LEU A 111 -5.00 -4.18 6.48
C LEU A 111 -5.43 -5.43 7.23
N GLU A 112 -5.11 -5.53 8.52
CA GLU A 112 -5.56 -6.63 9.34
C GLU A 112 -7.09 -6.74 9.34
N ALA A 113 -7.74 -5.60 9.49
CA ALA A 113 -9.21 -5.56 9.56
C ALA A 113 -9.85 -6.01 8.25
N VAL A 114 -9.33 -5.55 7.09
CA VAL A 114 -9.98 -5.83 5.80
C VAL A 114 -9.58 -7.17 5.22
N THR A 115 -8.47 -7.78 5.69
CA THR A 115 -8.05 -9.09 5.19
C THR A 115 -8.45 -10.21 6.13
N GLY A 116 -9.23 -9.94 7.16
CA GLY A 116 -9.76 -10.95 8.07
C GLY A 116 -8.82 -11.29 9.20
N GLY A 117 -7.79 -10.56 9.31
CA GLY A 117 -6.80 -10.84 10.34
C GLY A 117 -6.12 -12.13 10.05
N HIS A 118 -6.36 -12.88 10.03
CA HIS A 118 -5.89 -14.04 10.19
C HIS A 118 -5.01 -14.63 10.23
N ARG A 119 -5.18 -15.01 10.76
CA ARG A 119 -4.50 -15.63 10.82
C ARG A 119 -4.03 -16.43 10.70
N ALA A 120 -4.37 -16.58 10.73
CA ALA A 120 -4.05 -17.32 10.79
C ALA A 120 -3.48 -17.87 10.92
N GLY A 121 -3.95 -17.60 11.14
CA GLY A 121 -3.55 -18.16 11.22
C GLY A 121 -3.22 -18.46 11.56
N GLY A 122 -3.78 -18.42 12.00
CA GLY A 122 -3.64 -18.83 12.22
C GLY A 122 -3.71 -19.02 12.63
N SER A 123 -4.14 -19.08 12.96
CA SER A 123 -4.49 -19.47 13.19
C SER A 123 -4.85 -19.70 13.39
N ASP A 124 -5.38 -19.63 13.82
CA ASP A 124 -6.02 -20.00 13.81
C ASP A 124 -6.39 -20.16 13.88
N LEU A 125 -6.72 -20.03 14.36
CA LEU A 125 -7.37 -20.30 14.23
C LEU A 125 -7.64 -20.41 14.18
N GLY A 126 -7.93 -20.38 14.72
CA GLY A 126 -8.47 -20.51 14.36
C GLY A 126 -8.92 -20.19 14.30
N VAL A 127 -9.17 -20.10 14.47
CA VAL A 127 -9.74 -19.97 14.10
C VAL A 127 -10.17 -19.62 13.88
N LEU A 128 -10.52 -19.29 14.04
CA LEU A 128 -11.15 -19.07 13.48
C LEU A 128 -11.54 -18.78 13.41
N ARG A 129 -11.62 -18.57 13.61
CA ARG A 129 -12.23 -18.46 13.24
C ARG A 129 -12.59 -18.16 12.93
N SER A 130 -12.64 -18.01 13.41
CA SER A 130 -13.23 -17.97 12.90
C SER A 130 -13.69 -17.70 12.71
N ALA A 131 -13.62 -17.53 13.11
CA ALA A 131 -14.11 -17.56 12.68
C ALA A 131 -14.38 -17.39 12.54
N ASP A 132 -14.54 -17.24 12.71
CA ASP A 132 -14.88 -17.42 12.30
C ASP A 132 -15.02 -17.24 12.14
N LEU A 133 -15.00 -17.03 12.47
CA LEU A 133 -15.29 -17.12 12.06
C LEU A 133 -15.44 -17.08 11.81
#